data_2c36ea8af4a1b9921b397b9c93994876
#
_entry.id   2c36ea8af4a1b9921b397b9c93994876
#
_cell.length_a   1.000
_cell.length_b   1.000
_cell.length_c   1.000
_cell.angle_alpha   90.00
_cell.angle_beta   90.00
_cell.angle_gamma   90.00
#
_symmetry.space_group_name_H-M   'P 1'
#
loop_
_entity.id
_entity.type
_entity.pdbx_description
1 polymer ?
#
loop_
_entity_poly.entity_id
_entity_poly.type
_entity_poly.pdbx_seq_one_letter_code
_entity_poly.pdbx_strand_id
1 'polypeptide(L)'
;KAEINSEFYPFFTVQDAFLNKQDHKKIAADFPKINKGGSFPSDSVSYGQSIQSLLDSLEGDQMRNILENKFQVDLQDKPVVSTFRGYSRMKDGKIHSDSKTKIITVLLYLNKNWDKGSGLLRMLREENNIDNYITEIPASMGSMVAFKVTNNCWHGFIPYEGKRCSIQLNYLYKEALSQHKTRHKLSSFFKKFS
;
A
#
# COMPACT_ATOMS: atom_id res chain seq x y z
N LYS A 1 -6.11 19.25 -5.44
CA LYS A 1 -6.74 18.27 -4.50
C LYS A 1 -7.06 17.01 -5.28
N ALA A 2 -6.62 15.84 -4.80
CA ALA A 2 -7.00 14.56 -5.42
C ALA A 2 -8.52 14.35 -5.27
N GLU A 3 -9.21 14.06 -6.38
CA GLU A 3 -10.65 13.79 -6.37
C GLU A 3 -10.91 12.29 -6.19
N ILE A 4 -12.05 11.95 -5.59
CA ILE A 4 -12.47 10.55 -5.46
C ILE A 4 -13.13 10.11 -6.78
N ASN A 5 -12.62 8.99 -7.31
CA ASN A 5 -13.36 8.21 -8.29
C ASN A 5 -14.29 7.24 -7.54
N SER A 6 -15.57 7.26 -7.87
CA SER A 6 -16.60 6.40 -7.25
C SER A 6 -17.38 5.58 -8.27
N GLU A 7 -16.92 5.52 -9.52
CA GLU A 7 -17.65 4.83 -10.60
C GLU A 7 -17.89 3.34 -10.29
N PHE A 8 -16.84 2.63 -9.78
CA PHE A 8 -16.92 1.22 -9.42
C PHE A 8 -16.77 1.00 -7.91
N TYR A 9 -15.83 1.69 -7.30
CA TYR A 9 -15.60 1.72 -5.85
C TYR A 9 -14.78 2.96 -5.49
N PRO A 10 -14.91 3.50 -4.26
CA PRO A 10 -14.26 4.75 -3.92
C PRO A 10 -12.74 4.60 -3.81
N PHE A 11 -12.00 5.37 -4.62
CA PHE A 11 -10.55 5.52 -4.51
C PHE A 11 -10.10 6.91 -4.98
N PHE A 12 -8.90 7.31 -4.58
CA PHE A 12 -8.20 8.44 -5.18
C PHE A 12 -6.72 8.13 -5.36
N THR A 13 -6.07 8.85 -6.27
CA THR A 13 -4.64 8.73 -6.54
C THR A 13 -3.94 10.06 -6.35
N VAL A 14 -2.67 10.01 -5.94
CA VAL A 14 -1.76 11.15 -5.88
C VAL A 14 -0.48 10.77 -6.62
N GLN A 15 -0.04 11.60 -7.57
CA GLN A 15 1.18 11.33 -8.34
C GLN A 15 2.46 11.66 -7.58
N ASP A 16 2.43 12.69 -6.74
CA ASP A 16 3.54 13.09 -5.88
C ASP A 16 2.99 13.48 -4.50
N ALA A 17 3.17 12.58 -3.54
CA ALA A 17 2.71 12.76 -2.16
C ALA A 17 3.72 13.53 -1.29
N PHE A 18 4.91 13.85 -1.82
CA PHE A 18 5.95 14.52 -1.07
C PHE A 18 6.03 16.01 -1.41
N LEU A 19 6.02 16.85 -0.37
CA LEU A 19 6.16 18.31 -0.52
C LEU A 19 7.57 18.71 -0.95
N ASN A 20 8.60 17.92 -0.58
CA ASN A 20 9.99 18.21 -0.85
C ASN A 20 10.70 17.05 -1.54
N LYS A 21 11.14 17.28 -2.79
CA LYS A 21 11.88 16.27 -3.57
C LYS A 21 13.27 15.92 -2.98
N GLN A 22 13.82 16.77 -2.11
CA GLN A 22 15.09 16.46 -1.42
C GLN A 22 14.94 15.27 -0.46
N ASP A 23 13.73 15.01 0.03
CA ASP A 23 13.46 13.90 0.94
C ASP A 23 13.47 12.54 0.21
N HIS A 24 13.28 12.51 -1.11
CA HIS A 24 13.29 11.29 -1.90
C HIS A 24 14.58 10.47 -1.72
N LYS A 25 15.74 11.14 -1.67
CA LYS A 25 17.04 10.46 -1.49
C LYS A 25 17.17 9.85 -0.11
N LYS A 26 16.75 10.58 0.94
CA LYS A 26 16.79 10.11 2.33
C LYS A 26 15.84 8.93 2.53
N ILE A 27 14.61 9.06 2.05
CA ILE A 27 13.59 8.00 2.13
C ILE A 27 14.08 6.74 1.42
N ALA A 28 14.68 6.87 0.22
CA ALA A 28 15.21 5.72 -0.51
C ALA A 28 16.40 5.05 0.20
N ALA A 29 17.26 5.83 0.87
CA ALA A 29 18.40 5.33 1.63
C ALA A 29 17.96 4.62 2.93
N ASP A 30 16.94 5.15 3.60
CA ASP A 30 16.43 4.68 4.89
C ASP A 30 15.43 3.52 4.75
N PHE A 31 15.00 3.20 3.52
CA PHE A 31 14.05 2.11 3.28
C PHE A 31 14.63 0.76 3.71
N PRO A 32 13.81 -0.12 4.36
CA PRO A 32 14.28 -1.42 4.84
C PRO A 32 14.94 -2.26 3.73
N LYS A 33 16.02 -2.96 4.06
CA LYS A 33 16.70 -3.90 3.15
C LYS A 33 15.89 -5.18 3.00
N ILE A 34 14.89 -5.17 2.13
CA ILE A 34 14.01 -6.31 1.84
C ILE A 34 14.33 -6.85 0.46
N ASN A 35 14.97 -8.01 0.40
CA ASN A 35 15.35 -8.70 -0.84
C ASN A 35 14.47 -9.92 -1.14
N LYS A 36 13.42 -10.14 -0.32
CA LYS A 36 12.49 -11.26 -0.46
C LYS A 36 11.09 -10.75 -0.77
N GLY A 37 10.34 -11.49 -1.57
CA GLY A 37 8.93 -11.19 -1.81
C GLY A 37 8.06 -11.37 -0.57
N GLY A 38 7.02 -10.57 -0.48
CA GLY A 38 6.03 -10.61 0.59
C GLY A 38 5.84 -9.26 1.27
N SER A 39 4.98 -9.26 2.29
CA SER A 39 4.65 -8.12 3.12
C SER A 39 5.27 -8.30 4.50
N PHE A 40 5.93 -7.28 5.02
CA PHE A 40 6.65 -7.30 6.29
C PHE A 40 6.07 -6.20 7.19
N PRO A 41 5.53 -6.55 8.38
CA PRO A 41 5.09 -5.54 9.35
C PRO A 41 6.19 -4.54 9.68
N SER A 42 5.83 -3.28 9.92
CA SER A 42 6.79 -2.21 10.23
C SER A 42 7.63 -2.51 11.47
N ASP A 43 7.06 -3.19 12.46
CA ASP A 43 7.73 -3.63 13.68
C ASP A 43 8.68 -4.83 13.49
N SER A 44 8.69 -5.46 12.32
CA SER A 44 9.51 -6.64 12.00
C SER A 44 10.75 -6.35 11.17
N VAL A 45 10.98 -5.11 10.78
CA VAL A 45 12.09 -4.66 9.92
C VAL A 45 12.77 -3.42 10.49
N SER A 46 14.06 -3.24 10.18
CA SER A 46 14.80 -2.03 10.55
C SER A 46 14.82 -1.04 9.40
N TYR A 47 14.61 0.22 9.69
CA TYR A 47 14.61 1.34 8.74
C TYR A 47 15.19 2.60 9.39
N GLY A 48 15.50 3.62 8.59
CA GLY A 48 16.08 4.87 9.08
C GLY A 48 15.03 5.91 9.48
N GLN A 49 15.53 7.03 10.00
CA GLN A 49 14.70 8.11 10.60
C GLN A 49 13.72 8.74 9.61
N SER A 50 14.08 8.88 8.32
CA SER A 50 13.18 9.48 7.36
C SER A 50 11.96 8.59 7.06
N ILE A 51 12.10 7.27 7.16
CA ILE A 51 11.00 6.32 7.08
C ILE A 51 10.14 6.36 8.35
N GLN A 52 10.76 6.52 9.53
CA GLN A 52 9.99 6.70 10.77
C GLN A 52 9.11 7.96 10.68
N SER A 53 9.68 9.10 10.31
CA SER A 53 8.91 10.34 10.13
C SER A 53 7.80 10.24 9.09
N LEU A 54 8.04 9.46 8.03
CA LEU A 54 7.02 9.18 7.01
C LEU A 54 5.88 8.32 7.57
N LEU A 55 6.18 7.28 8.34
CA LEU A 55 5.17 6.46 9.02
C LEU A 55 4.36 7.29 10.02
N ASP A 56 5.02 8.12 10.83
CA ASP A 56 4.34 9.01 11.79
C ASP A 56 3.34 9.94 11.07
N SER A 57 3.71 10.45 9.90
CA SER A 57 2.82 11.28 9.07
C SER A 57 1.66 10.49 8.47
N LEU A 58 1.93 9.27 8.00
CA LEU A 58 0.92 8.41 7.37
C LEU A 58 -0.07 7.82 8.36
N GLU A 59 0.37 7.51 9.57
CA GLU A 59 -0.44 6.93 10.65
C GLU A 59 -1.10 7.99 11.54
N GLY A 60 -0.67 9.24 11.41
CA GLY A 60 -1.10 10.37 12.24
C GLY A 60 -2.52 10.86 11.93
N ASP A 61 -3.03 11.70 12.83
CA ASP A 61 -4.40 12.22 12.77
C ASP A 61 -4.70 13.03 11.51
N GLN A 62 -3.69 13.72 10.94
CA GLN A 62 -3.89 14.48 9.70
C GLN A 62 -4.29 13.57 8.54
N MET A 63 -3.58 12.45 8.35
CA MET A 63 -3.92 11.47 7.32
C MET A 63 -5.27 10.83 7.61
N ARG A 64 -5.54 10.46 8.87
CA ARG A 64 -6.83 9.91 9.32
C ARG A 64 -7.97 10.84 8.92
N ASN A 65 -7.90 12.12 9.29
CA ASN A 65 -8.93 13.12 8.97
C ASN A 65 -9.13 13.31 7.47
N ILE A 66 -8.05 13.26 6.68
CA ILE A 66 -8.15 13.31 5.21
C ILE A 66 -8.94 12.12 4.69
N LEU A 67 -8.64 10.91 5.16
CA LEU A 67 -9.29 9.68 4.72
C LEU A 67 -10.76 9.63 5.17
N GLU A 68 -11.08 10.02 6.41
CA GLU A 68 -12.44 10.13 6.93
C GLU A 68 -13.30 11.07 6.06
N ASN A 69 -12.77 12.27 5.81
CA ASN A 69 -13.47 13.27 5.00
C ASN A 69 -13.66 12.83 3.54
N LYS A 70 -12.67 12.15 2.96
CA LYS A 70 -12.76 11.69 1.57
C LYS A 70 -13.71 10.52 1.40
N PHE A 71 -13.60 9.51 2.25
CA PHE A 71 -14.35 8.27 2.11
C PHE A 71 -15.66 8.22 2.88
N GLN A 72 -15.97 9.30 3.65
CA GLN A 72 -17.16 9.38 4.50
C GLN A 72 -17.27 8.14 5.41
N VAL A 73 -16.20 7.88 6.16
CA VAL A 73 -16.08 6.76 7.10
C VAL A 73 -15.57 7.25 8.44
N ASP A 74 -15.97 6.57 9.51
CA ASP A 74 -15.41 6.79 10.84
C ASP A 74 -14.17 5.91 11.03
N LEU A 75 -13.01 6.55 11.21
CA LEU A 75 -11.74 5.91 11.52
C LEU A 75 -11.26 6.19 12.95
N GLN A 76 -12.09 6.83 13.77
CA GLN A 76 -11.82 7.06 15.18
C GLN A 76 -11.56 5.71 15.87
N ASP A 77 -10.50 5.65 16.65
CA ASP A 77 -10.08 4.42 17.36
C ASP A 77 -9.93 3.16 16.47
N LYS A 78 -9.89 3.29 15.16
CA LYS A 78 -9.61 2.16 14.28
C LYS A 78 -8.10 1.90 14.25
N PRO A 79 -7.67 0.65 14.48
CA PRO A 79 -6.26 0.32 14.45
C PRO A 79 -5.68 0.49 13.04
N VAL A 80 -4.47 1.01 12.98
CA VAL A 80 -3.66 1.14 11.76
C VAL A 80 -2.55 0.10 11.79
N VAL A 81 -2.31 -0.54 10.67
CA VAL A 81 -1.20 -1.48 10.49
C VAL A 81 -0.45 -1.14 9.22
N SER A 82 0.85 -0.89 9.36
CA SER A 82 1.75 -0.60 8.25
C SER A 82 2.64 -1.79 7.92
N THR A 83 2.83 -2.02 6.62
CA THR A 83 3.68 -3.08 6.11
C THR A 83 4.56 -2.57 4.98
N PHE A 84 5.75 -3.14 4.85
CA PHE A 84 6.69 -2.89 3.77
C PHE A 84 6.70 -4.02 2.75
N ARG A 85 6.88 -3.66 1.48
CA ARG A 85 7.27 -4.56 0.41
C ARG A 85 8.50 -3.99 -0.28
N GLY A 86 9.56 -4.77 -0.42
CA GLY A 86 10.80 -4.34 -1.09
C GLY A 86 11.09 -5.06 -2.39
N TYR A 87 10.51 -6.25 -2.57
CA TYR A 87 10.75 -7.10 -3.73
C TYR A 87 9.47 -7.75 -4.21
N SER A 88 9.27 -7.79 -5.52
CA SER A 88 8.17 -8.47 -6.20
C SER A 88 8.68 -9.70 -6.94
N ARG A 89 7.89 -10.77 -6.94
CA ARG A 89 8.16 -12.04 -7.63
C ARG A 89 7.18 -12.20 -8.78
N MET A 90 7.50 -13.04 -9.76
CA MET A 90 6.61 -13.34 -10.89
C MET A 90 5.22 -13.88 -10.48
N LYS A 91 5.10 -14.48 -9.30
CA LYS A 91 3.82 -14.95 -8.75
C LYS A 91 3.00 -13.88 -8.03
N ASP A 92 3.57 -12.68 -7.83
CA ASP A 92 2.88 -11.56 -7.19
C ASP A 92 2.08 -10.76 -8.24
N GLY A 93 1.13 -9.96 -7.81
CA GLY A 93 0.32 -9.10 -8.69
C GLY A 93 -1.00 -9.69 -9.15
N LYS A 94 -1.37 -10.88 -8.70
CA LYS A 94 -2.67 -11.48 -9.03
C LYS A 94 -3.82 -10.55 -8.67
N ILE A 95 -4.85 -10.55 -9.49
CA ILE A 95 -6.09 -9.81 -9.23
C ILE A 95 -6.70 -10.31 -7.92
N HIS A 96 -7.08 -9.38 -7.05
CA HIS A 96 -7.77 -9.66 -5.80
C HIS A 96 -8.53 -8.43 -5.30
N SER A 97 -9.47 -8.64 -4.42
CA SER A 97 -10.01 -7.63 -3.52
C SER A 97 -9.34 -7.75 -2.15
N ASP A 98 -9.30 -6.65 -1.41
CA ASP A 98 -8.78 -6.68 -0.05
C ASP A 98 -9.74 -7.38 0.93
N SER A 99 -9.17 -7.92 2.01
CA SER A 99 -9.96 -8.59 3.05
C SER A 99 -10.98 -7.65 3.67
N LYS A 100 -12.21 -8.14 3.93
CA LYS A 100 -13.29 -7.42 4.64
C LYS A 100 -12.93 -7.01 6.08
N THR A 101 -11.79 -7.44 6.60
CA THR A 101 -11.23 -6.98 7.87
C THR A 101 -10.65 -5.57 7.80
N LYS A 102 -10.46 -5.05 6.59
CA LYS A 102 -9.95 -3.70 6.33
C LYS A 102 -11.10 -2.74 6.01
N ILE A 103 -10.93 -1.48 6.38
CA ILE A 103 -11.83 -0.37 6.07
C ILE A 103 -11.25 0.43 4.90
N ILE A 104 -9.99 0.85 5.03
CA ILE A 104 -9.24 1.61 4.04
C ILE A 104 -7.89 0.95 3.83
N THR A 105 -7.45 0.91 2.58
CA THR A 105 -6.07 0.61 2.21
C THR A 105 -5.43 1.82 1.55
N VAL A 106 -4.21 2.15 1.98
CA VAL A 106 -3.35 3.15 1.34
C VAL A 106 -2.07 2.46 0.88
N LEU A 107 -1.67 2.69 -0.36
CA LEU A 107 -0.40 2.23 -0.92
C LEU A 107 0.43 3.45 -1.34
N LEU A 108 1.65 3.56 -0.83
CA LEU A 108 2.63 4.58 -1.21
C LEU A 108 3.87 3.90 -1.80
N TYR A 109 4.24 4.28 -3.02
CA TYR A 109 5.41 3.74 -3.72
C TYR A 109 6.65 4.60 -3.48
N LEU A 110 7.81 3.93 -3.36
CA LEU A 110 9.09 4.53 -2.96
C LEU A 110 10.26 4.12 -3.87
N ASN A 111 10.00 3.88 -5.15
CA ASN A 111 11.07 3.60 -6.11
C ASN A 111 11.49 4.89 -6.82
N LYS A 112 12.80 5.10 -6.98
CA LYS A 112 13.37 6.35 -7.54
C LYS A 112 12.72 6.71 -8.87
N ASN A 113 12.69 5.78 -9.81
CA ASN A 113 12.02 5.89 -11.11
C ASN A 113 11.32 4.57 -11.40
N TRP A 114 10.19 4.63 -12.10
CA TRP A 114 9.52 3.44 -12.60
C TRP A 114 9.26 3.58 -14.10
N ASP A 115 10.21 3.13 -14.88
CA ASP A 115 10.21 3.10 -16.33
C ASP A 115 9.92 1.69 -16.89
N LYS A 116 9.44 0.79 -16.01
CA LYS A 116 9.12 -0.59 -16.37
C LYS A 116 7.74 -0.67 -17.01
N GLY A 117 7.61 -1.48 -18.04
CA GLY A 117 6.34 -1.78 -18.70
C GLY A 117 5.39 -2.69 -17.88
N SER A 118 5.80 -3.09 -16.66
CA SER A 118 5.05 -3.98 -15.78
C SER A 118 5.18 -3.57 -14.33
N GLY A 119 4.40 -4.19 -13.43
CA GLY A 119 4.43 -3.87 -11.99
C GLY A 119 3.70 -2.60 -11.60
N LEU A 120 3.01 -1.92 -12.53
CA LEU A 120 2.13 -0.79 -12.23
C LEU A 120 0.83 -1.31 -11.64
N LEU A 121 0.35 -0.70 -10.56
CA LEU A 121 -0.89 -1.13 -9.93
C LEU A 121 -2.07 -0.68 -10.78
N ARG A 122 -2.97 -1.60 -11.08
CA ARG A 122 -4.22 -1.35 -11.80
C ARG A 122 -5.41 -1.45 -10.86
N MET A 123 -6.24 -0.42 -10.83
CA MET A 123 -7.56 -0.44 -10.21
C MET A 123 -8.54 -0.94 -11.27
N LEU A 124 -9.21 -2.07 -11.02
CA LEU A 124 -9.92 -2.83 -12.05
C LEU A 124 -11.44 -2.66 -11.96
N ARG A 125 -12.11 -2.82 -13.10
CA ARG A 125 -13.57 -2.83 -13.18
C ARG A 125 -14.16 -4.19 -12.80
N GLU A 126 -13.38 -5.26 -12.95
CA GLU A 126 -13.83 -6.64 -12.75
C GLU A 126 -12.73 -7.56 -12.19
N GLU A 127 -13.10 -8.76 -11.77
CA GLU A 127 -12.23 -9.67 -11.02
C GLU A 127 -11.32 -10.56 -11.88
N ASN A 128 -11.51 -10.62 -13.18
CA ASN A 128 -10.88 -11.65 -14.03
C ASN A 128 -10.12 -11.09 -15.25
N ASN A 129 -10.07 -9.77 -15.42
CA ASN A 129 -9.40 -9.15 -16.54
C ASN A 129 -8.48 -8.00 -16.08
N ILE A 130 -7.18 -8.25 -16.10
CA ILE A 130 -6.18 -7.26 -15.70
C ILE A 130 -6.13 -6.05 -16.63
N ASP A 131 -6.54 -6.19 -17.88
CA ASP A 131 -6.49 -5.13 -18.88
C ASP A 131 -7.75 -4.26 -18.89
N ASN A 132 -8.82 -4.68 -18.20
CA ASN A 132 -10.02 -3.88 -17.99
C ASN A 132 -9.88 -3.02 -16.71
N TYR A 133 -9.01 -2.03 -16.76
CA TYR A 133 -8.73 -1.17 -15.61
C TYR A 133 -9.33 0.23 -15.74
N ILE A 134 -9.59 0.86 -14.59
CA ILE A 134 -10.06 2.24 -14.46
C ILE A 134 -8.86 3.18 -14.58
N THR A 135 -7.79 2.85 -13.87
CA THR A 135 -6.54 3.62 -13.86
C THR A 135 -5.35 2.73 -13.54
N GLU A 136 -4.18 3.17 -13.96
CA GLU A 136 -2.90 2.54 -13.67
C GLU A 136 -2.03 3.51 -12.86
N ILE A 137 -1.45 3.01 -11.77
CA ILE A 137 -0.64 3.80 -10.84
C ILE A 137 0.81 3.36 -10.98
N PRO A 138 1.73 4.26 -11.39
CA PRO A 138 3.15 3.96 -11.46
C PRO A 138 3.71 3.66 -10.07
N ALA A 139 4.64 2.71 -9.98
CA ALA A 139 5.29 2.40 -8.71
C ALA A 139 6.43 3.39 -8.37
N SER A 140 6.36 4.63 -8.86
CA SER A 140 7.36 5.69 -8.67
C SER A 140 7.31 6.30 -7.28
N MET A 141 8.40 6.96 -6.89
CA MET A 141 8.51 7.69 -5.63
C MET A 141 7.39 8.73 -5.49
N GLY A 142 6.62 8.65 -4.41
CA GLY A 142 5.52 9.56 -4.13
C GLY A 142 4.18 9.18 -4.78
N SER A 143 4.14 8.21 -5.69
CA SER A 143 2.86 7.74 -6.22
C SER A 143 2.08 7.01 -5.13
N MET A 144 0.84 7.46 -4.90
CA MET A 144 -0.02 6.93 -3.84
C MET A 144 -1.42 6.65 -4.36
N VAL A 145 -2.02 5.61 -3.86
CA VAL A 145 -3.45 5.32 -3.99
C VAL A 145 -4.04 5.03 -2.63
N ALA A 146 -5.24 5.54 -2.38
CA ALA A 146 -6.05 5.15 -1.25
C ALA A 146 -7.42 4.68 -1.75
N PHE A 147 -7.96 3.63 -1.18
CA PHE A 147 -9.28 3.12 -1.53
C PHE A 147 -10.04 2.57 -0.33
N LYS A 148 -11.37 2.74 -0.37
CA LYS A 148 -12.29 2.10 0.55
C LYS A 148 -12.41 0.63 0.17
N VAL A 149 -12.27 -0.26 1.16
CA VAL A 149 -12.39 -1.69 0.91
C VAL A 149 -13.86 -2.06 0.75
N THR A 150 -14.17 -2.62 -0.40
CA THR A 150 -15.50 -3.10 -0.80
C THR A 150 -15.41 -4.51 -1.36
N ASN A 151 -16.53 -5.15 -1.64
CA ASN A 151 -16.52 -6.49 -2.23
C ASN A 151 -15.94 -6.52 -3.65
N ASN A 152 -15.93 -5.39 -4.34
CA ASN A 152 -15.52 -5.23 -5.73
C ASN A 152 -14.29 -4.31 -5.91
N CYS A 153 -13.54 -4.02 -4.87
CA CYS A 153 -12.31 -3.21 -4.97
C CYS A 153 -11.15 -4.01 -5.61
N TRP A 154 -11.42 -4.53 -6.81
CA TRP A 154 -10.49 -5.36 -7.56
C TRP A 154 -9.25 -4.57 -7.98
N HIS A 155 -8.09 -5.12 -7.73
CA HIS A 155 -6.83 -4.54 -8.14
C HIS A 155 -5.77 -5.62 -8.31
N GLY A 156 -4.73 -5.27 -9.07
CA GLY A 156 -3.62 -6.17 -9.35
C GLY A 156 -2.57 -5.45 -10.18
N PHE A 157 -1.56 -6.18 -10.63
CA PHE A 157 -0.56 -5.64 -11.55
C PHE A 157 0.00 -6.76 -12.45
N ILE A 158 0.43 -6.39 -13.66
CA ILE A 158 1.16 -7.32 -14.53
C ILE A 158 2.43 -7.77 -13.81
N PRO A 159 2.66 -9.09 -13.68
CA PRO A 159 3.79 -9.62 -12.93
C PRO A 159 5.12 -8.94 -13.27
N TYR A 160 5.87 -8.63 -12.24
CA TYR A 160 7.20 -8.03 -12.31
C TYR A 160 8.08 -8.69 -11.26
N GLU A 161 9.28 -9.07 -11.65
CA GLU A 161 10.29 -9.58 -10.72
C GLU A 161 11.40 -8.58 -10.52
N GLY A 162 11.66 -8.22 -9.24
CA GLY A 162 12.69 -7.29 -8.89
C GLY A 162 12.33 -6.35 -7.74
N LYS A 163 13.19 -5.38 -7.51
CA LYS A 163 12.99 -4.35 -6.48
C LYS A 163 11.73 -3.54 -6.79
N ARG A 164 10.78 -3.53 -5.84
CA ARG A 164 9.52 -2.79 -5.91
C ARG A 164 9.11 -2.38 -4.50
N CYS A 165 9.57 -1.20 -4.10
CA CYS A 165 9.42 -0.67 -2.76
C CYS A 165 8.08 0.02 -2.59
N SER A 166 7.36 -0.34 -1.53
CA SER A 166 6.14 0.34 -1.13
C SER A 166 5.89 0.21 0.37
N ILE A 167 5.15 1.17 0.92
CA ILE A 167 4.50 1.09 2.22
C ILE A 167 3.00 0.90 1.97
N GLN A 168 2.39 -0.02 2.70
CA GLN A 168 0.95 -0.21 2.70
C GLN A 168 0.41 0.02 4.11
N LEU A 169 -0.52 0.96 4.25
CA LEU A 169 -1.32 1.17 5.45
C LEU A 169 -2.67 0.49 5.30
N ASN A 170 -3.16 -0.10 6.40
CA ASN A 170 -4.50 -0.62 6.48
C ASN A 170 -5.18 -0.13 7.76
N TYR A 171 -6.30 0.56 7.62
CA TYR A 171 -7.23 0.79 8.72
C TYR A 171 -8.11 -0.44 8.85
N LEU A 172 -8.18 -1.00 10.05
CA LEU A 172 -8.86 -2.28 10.32
C LEU A 172 -10.07 -2.08 11.21
N TYR A 173 -11.03 -2.99 11.11
CA TYR A 173 -12.02 -3.15 12.17
C TYR A 173 -11.33 -3.68 13.46
N LYS A 174 -11.75 -3.20 14.64
CA LYS A 174 -11.11 -3.55 15.93
C LYS A 174 -11.03 -5.07 16.14
N GLU A 175 -12.08 -5.76 15.80
CA GLU A 175 -12.21 -7.21 15.95
C GLU A 175 -11.23 -8.00 15.07
N ALA A 176 -10.78 -7.39 14.01
CA ALA A 176 -9.88 -8.02 13.03
C ALA A 176 -8.39 -7.90 13.37
N LEU A 177 -8.03 -7.08 14.35
CA LEU A 177 -6.63 -6.80 14.67
C LEU A 177 -5.84 -8.06 15.09
N SER A 178 -6.44 -8.92 15.91
CA SER A 178 -5.82 -10.17 16.36
C SER A 178 -5.58 -11.14 15.19
N GLN A 179 -6.56 -11.30 14.31
CA GLN A 179 -6.46 -12.14 13.12
C GLN A 179 -5.37 -11.64 12.16
N HIS A 180 -5.29 -10.31 11.98
CA HIS A 180 -4.30 -9.68 11.12
C HIS A 180 -2.87 -9.89 11.64
N LYS A 181 -2.64 -9.68 12.94
CA LYS A 181 -1.36 -9.92 13.61
C LYS A 181 -0.94 -11.39 13.52
N THR A 182 -1.85 -12.33 13.72
CA THR A 182 -1.56 -13.78 13.64
C THR A 182 -1.16 -14.19 12.22
N ARG A 183 -1.88 -13.73 11.19
CA ARG A 183 -1.54 -14.01 9.78
C ARG A 183 -0.14 -13.49 9.41
N HIS A 184 0.21 -12.28 9.86
CA HIS A 184 1.53 -11.71 9.59
C HIS A 184 2.64 -12.44 10.33
N LYS A 185 2.45 -12.82 11.60
CA LYS A 185 3.42 -13.62 12.37
C LYS A 185 3.68 -14.98 11.72
N LEU A 186 2.65 -15.70 11.34
CA LEU A 186 2.79 -16.98 10.63
C LEU A 186 3.50 -16.81 9.28
N SER A 187 3.11 -15.82 8.48
CA SER A 187 3.74 -15.54 7.19
C SER A 187 5.22 -15.14 7.33
N SER A 188 5.59 -14.36 8.34
CA SER A 188 6.97 -13.95 8.60
C SER A 188 7.82 -15.10 9.16
N PHE A 189 7.23 -15.97 9.97
CA PHE A 189 7.89 -17.16 10.50
C PHE A 189 8.29 -18.12 9.37
N PHE A 190 7.36 -18.47 8.48
CA PHE A 190 7.68 -19.33 7.33
C PHE A 190 8.71 -18.72 6.37
N LYS A 191 8.82 -17.39 6.29
CA LYS A 191 9.80 -16.71 5.44
C LYS A 191 11.22 -16.64 6.04
N LYS A 192 11.37 -16.89 7.33
CA LYS A 192 12.71 -17.00 7.97
C LYS A 192 13.40 -18.32 7.64
N PHE A 193 12.65 -19.34 7.26
CA PHE A 193 13.14 -20.69 6.98
C PHE A 193 13.09 -21.06 5.48
N SER A 194 12.74 -20.12 4.61
CA SER A 194 12.83 -20.22 3.15
C SER A 194 13.86 -19.24 2.61
#